data_553d30682b168f0e75495bc0b272dc12
#
_entry.id   553d30682b168f0e75495bc0b272dc12
#
_cell.length_a   1.000
_cell.length_b   1.000
_cell.length_c   1.000
_cell.angle_alpha   90.00
_cell.angle_beta   90.00
_cell.angle_gamma   90.00
#
_symmetry.space_group_name_H-M   'P 1'
#
loop_
_entity.id
_entity.type
_entity.pdbx_description
1 polymer ?
#
loop_
_entity_poly.entity_id
_entity_poly.type
_entity_poly.pdbx_seq_one_letter_code
_entity_poly.pdbx_strand_id
1 'polypeptide(L)'
;MTLGAAGAEEATGTAGPAAPEEVSGSTGTGTTGAGGGGGAMYVADADGGPRPPDWTRRPADAIRAAARPTGAVAVALRHGDLRAVVTYGSTSHHGGIPVTADTRFEIGSLTKTFTALLLAEQVARGEAAYGDPLARFLPPEALPRPRGGPITLLHLATHTSGLPRLPPGLLGSAAADWFSNPYAHFSTADLLRALARTRPRARPGERVRYSNFGVGLLGHLLTRAASGGRQGYGDLLAARVLGPLGLSRTSCGPDLPQATGYWHGRARPPWLIPGLAGAGAVRSSARDLLGLLDAVLDATPDVPSGAPHGSAPSVPVPVTLRTALVDMVRPRLSLHDGGKRLALIWNIRVRADGDVYHHSGGTRGFSAFAGFSPRHRTALVALTNASPAAGQAFIQGAYNALLSLARPD
;
A
#
# COMPACT_ATOMS: atom_id res chain seq x y z
N MET A 1 9.06 24.29 -4.79
CA MET A 1 10.40 24.46 -5.34
C MET A 1 10.59 23.36 -6.36
N THR A 2 10.55 23.76 -7.60
CA THR A 2 10.85 23.02 -8.81
C THR A 2 12.37 22.81 -8.87
N LEU A 3 12.81 21.56 -9.01
CA LEU A 3 14.21 21.26 -9.30
C LEU A 3 14.34 20.94 -10.79
N GLY A 4 15.09 21.79 -11.46
CA GLY A 4 15.39 21.72 -12.87
C GLY A 4 16.37 20.59 -13.24
N ALA A 5 16.38 20.28 -14.52
CA ALA A 5 17.20 19.30 -15.20
C ALA A 5 18.63 19.82 -15.46
N ALA A 6 19.59 18.90 -15.45
CA ALA A 6 20.85 18.93 -16.18
C ALA A 6 21.39 17.49 -16.20
N GLY A 7 21.89 16.90 -17.26
CA GLY A 7 22.52 17.18 -18.48
C GLY A 7 23.24 15.88 -18.86
N ALA A 8 23.17 15.48 -20.12
CA ALA A 8 23.72 14.25 -20.66
C ALA A 8 25.24 14.37 -20.91
N GLU A 9 25.95 13.21 -20.89
CA GLU A 9 27.11 13.00 -21.76
C GLU A 9 27.29 11.50 -22.05
N GLU A 10 27.58 11.20 -23.31
CA GLU A 10 27.74 9.90 -23.93
C GLU A 10 29.10 9.29 -23.65
N ALA A 11 29.18 7.96 -23.62
CA ALA A 11 30.40 7.26 -24.07
C ALA A 11 30.04 5.86 -24.60
N THR A 12 30.44 5.64 -25.84
CA THR A 12 30.34 4.45 -26.69
C THR A 12 31.31 3.35 -26.28
N GLY A 13 30.96 2.09 -26.49
CA GLY A 13 31.89 0.96 -26.41
C GLY A 13 31.23 -0.36 -26.77
N THR A 14 31.62 -0.85 -27.96
CA THR A 14 31.22 -2.05 -28.69
C THR A 14 31.79 -3.33 -28.06
N ALA A 15 31.06 -4.43 -28.09
CA ALA A 15 31.44 -5.76 -28.59
C ALA A 15 30.34 -6.81 -28.30
N GLY A 16 29.87 -7.50 -29.32
CA GLY A 16 29.07 -8.72 -29.25
C GLY A 16 30.00 -9.94 -29.40
N PRO A 17 29.49 -11.13 -29.80
CA PRO A 17 28.39 -11.91 -29.21
C PRO A 17 28.81 -13.36 -28.90
N ALA A 18 28.02 -14.08 -28.14
CA ALA A 18 27.94 -15.55 -28.25
C ALA A 18 26.58 -16.03 -27.69
N ALA A 19 25.84 -16.70 -28.51
CA ALA A 19 24.77 -17.63 -28.14
C ALA A 19 25.39 -19.05 -28.10
N PRO A 20 24.64 -20.08 -27.83
CA PRO A 20 23.49 -20.44 -26.99
C PRO A 20 23.58 -21.84 -26.41
N GLU A 21 22.55 -22.29 -25.75
CA GLU A 21 22.09 -23.69 -25.89
C GLU A 21 20.67 -23.83 -25.37
N GLU A 22 19.82 -24.46 -26.15
CA GLU A 22 18.47 -24.87 -25.85
C GLU A 22 18.46 -25.96 -24.76
N VAL A 23 17.59 -25.82 -23.78
CA VAL A 23 17.10 -26.96 -22.99
C VAL A 23 15.59 -26.92 -22.92
N SER A 24 15.04 -28.00 -23.43
CA SER A 24 13.63 -28.32 -23.63
C SER A 24 12.77 -28.31 -22.40
N GLY A 25 11.57 -27.78 -22.60
CA GLY A 25 10.28 -28.32 -22.21
C GLY A 25 10.01 -28.78 -20.78
N SER A 26 9.17 -28.02 -20.10
CA SER A 26 8.23 -28.60 -19.14
C SER A 26 6.91 -27.85 -19.26
N THR A 27 5.87 -28.57 -19.70
CA THR A 27 4.48 -28.16 -19.78
C THR A 27 3.94 -27.88 -18.39
N GLY A 28 3.83 -26.61 -18.04
CA GLY A 28 3.18 -26.15 -16.80
C GLY A 28 1.67 -26.20 -16.95
N THR A 29 1.05 -27.19 -16.36
CA THR A 29 -0.39 -27.30 -16.14
C THR A 29 -0.84 -26.15 -15.24
N GLY A 30 -1.84 -25.39 -15.70
CA GLY A 30 -2.45 -24.31 -14.94
C GLY A 30 -3.10 -24.86 -13.67
N THR A 31 -2.47 -24.66 -12.54
CA THR A 31 -3.03 -25.03 -11.25
C THR A 31 -4.03 -23.99 -10.78
N THR A 32 -5.30 -24.34 -10.78
CA THR A 32 -6.32 -23.70 -9.97
C THR A 32 -6.00 -23.99 -8.51
N GLY A 33 -5.30 -23.06 -7.85
CA GLY A 33 -5.05 -23.15 -6.41
C GLY A 33 -6.36 -23.03 -5.65
N ALA A 34 -6.86 -24.14 -5.13
CA ALA A 34 -8.00 -24.18 -4.22
C ALA A 34 -7.58 -23.61 -2.86
N GLY A 35 -7.74 -22.30 -2.69
CA GLY A 35 -7.66 -21.59 -1.41
C GLY A 35 -9.06 -21.17 -1.02
N GLY A 36 -9.52 -21.58 0.17
CA GLY A 36 -10.89 -21.61 0.64
C GLY A 36 -11.72 -20.33 0.44
N GLY A 37 -12.97 -20.53 0.09
CA GLY A 37 -14.12 -19.67 0.42
C GLY A 37 -14.28 -18.36 -0.35
N GLY A 38 -13.91 -18.30 -1.59
CA GLY A 38 -14.26 -17.21 -2.53
C GLY A 38 -14.22 -17.77 -3.93
N GLY A 39 -14.97 -17.22 -4.88
CA GLY A 39 -14.94 -17.65 -6.28
C GLY A 39 -13.50 -17.84 -6.79
N ALA A 40 -13.28 -18.82 -7.64
CA ALA A 40 -11.95 -19.20 -8.12
C ALA A 40 -11.19 -17.98 -8.67
N MET A 41 -9.97 -17.74 -8.19
CA MET A 41 -9.13 -16.67 -8.70
C MET A 41 -8.45 -17.16 -9.99
N TYR A 42 -8.67 -16.44 -11.07
CA TYR A 42 -7.96 -16.67 -12.32
C TYR A 42 -6.55 -16.03 -12.26
N VAL A 43 -5.51 -16.79 -12.53
CA VAL A 43 -4.14 -16.29 -12.59
C VAL A 43 -3.60 -16.49 -14.01
N ALA A 44 -3.17 -15.41 -14.64
CA ALA A 44 -2.58 -15.43 -15.96
C ALA A 44 -1.21 -14.76 -15.94
N ASP A 45 -0.24 -15.42 -16.61
CA ASP A 45 0.98 -14.78 -17.06
C ASP A 45 0.77 -14.36 -18.52
N ALA A 46 0.78 -13.07 -18.79
CA ALA A 46 0.50 -12.54 -20.12
C ALA A 46 1.66 -12.72 -21.09
N ASP A 47 2.87 -13.06 -20.61
CA ASP A 47 4.06 -13.24 -21.43
C ASP A 47 4.30 -14.73 -21.81
N GLY A 48 3.44 -15.68 -21.37
CA GLY A 48 3.57 -17.11 -21.75
C GLY A 48 2.57 -18.05 -21.09
N GLY A 49 1.65 -17.54 -20.29
CA GLY A 49 0.64 -18.33 -19.55
C GLY A 49 -0.74 -18.38 -20.23
N PRO A 50 -1.75 -18.89 -19.50
CA PRO A 50 -3.12 -18.93 -19.99
C PRO A 50 -3.65 -17.53 -20.33
N ARG A 51 -4.43 -17.44 -21.41
CA ARG A 51 -4.98 -16.15 -21.86
C ARG A 51 -5.86 -15.49 -20.78
N PRO A 52 -5.60 -14.21 -20.41
CA PRO A 52 -6.41 -13.52 -19.41
C PRO A 52 -7.89 -13.41 -19.86
N PRO A 53 -8.86 -13.47 -18.92
CA PRO A 53 -10.27 -13.23 -19.21
C PRO A 53 -10.46 -11.86 -19.89
N ASP A 54 -11.41 -11.77 -20.82
CA ASP A 54 -11.60 -10.58 -21.67
C ASP A 54 -11.84 -9.29 -20.85
N TRP A 55 -12.59 -9.38 -19.76
CA TRP A 55 -12.87 -8.23 -18.89
C TRP A 55 -11.62 -7.65 -18.19
N THR A 56 -10.54 -8.42 -18.09
CA THR A 56 -9.29 -7.97 -17.46
C THR A 56 -8.34 -7.30 -18.43
N ARG A 57 -8.45 -7.55 -19.74
CA ARG A 57 -7.46 -7.13 -20.73
C ARG A 57 -7.31 -5.63 -20.81
N ARG A 58 -8.41 -4.90 -21.09
CA ARG A 58 -8.35 -3.44 -21.21
C ARG A 58 -7.70 -2.76 -20.01
N PRO A 59 -8.12 -3.05 -18.75
CA PRO A 59 -7.48 -2.45 -17.59
C PRO A 59 -6.02 -2.89 -17.40
N ALA A 60 -5.69 -4.18 -17.62
CA ALA A 60 -4.33 -4.67 -17.43
C ALA A 60 -3.36 -4.11 -18.50
N ASP A 61 -3.77 -4.10 -19.77
CA ASP A 61 -2.97 -3.55 -20.86
C ASP A 61 -2.76 -2.03 -20.71
N ALA A 62 -3.77 -1.29 -20.28
CA ALA A 62 -3.64 0.15 -20.00
C ALA A 62 -2.63 0.43 -18.88
N ILE A 63 -2.62 -0.39 -17.82
CA ILE A 63 -1.68 -0.29 -16.71
C ILE A 63 -0.28 -0.69 -17.17
N ARG A 64 -0.13 -1.78 -17.95
CA ARG A 64 1.14 -2.21 -18.53
C ARG A 64 1.74 -1.12 -19.43
N ALA A 65 0.93 -0.54 -20.30
CA ALA A 65 1.38 0.54 -21.19
C ALA A 65 1.84 1.79 -20.44
N ALA A 66 1.26 2.06 -19.27
CA ALA A 66 1.66 3.15 -18.39
C ALA A 66 2.87 2.82 -17.50
N ALA A 67 3.26 1.55 -17.40
CA ALA A 67 4.48 1.10 -16.75
C ALA A 67 5.70 1.32 -17.66
N ARG A 68 6.90 1.33 -17.06
CA ARG A 68 8.13 1.38 -17.85
C ARG A 68 8.34 0.04 -18.59
N PRO A 69 8.85 0.04 -19.83
CA PRO A 69 8.89 -1.14 -20.70
C PRO A 69 9.59 -2.38 -20.14
N THR A 70 10.52 -2.20 -19.20
CA THR A 70 11.35 -3.28 -18.62
C THR A 70 10.91 -3.68 -17.21
N GLY A 71 9.75 -3.20 -16.76
CA GLY A 71 9.29 -3.40 -15.38
C GLY A 71 8.51 -4.70 -15.17
N ALA A 72 8.69 -5.32 -14.01
CA ALA A 72 7.73 -6.26 -13.47
C ALA A 72 6.41 -5.54 -13.19
N VAL A 73 5.28 -6.09 -13.64
CA VAL A 73 3.94 -5.57 -13.37
C VAL A 73 3.05 -6.70 -12.88
N ALA A 74 2.30 -6.44 -11.81
CA ALA A 74 1.23 -7.31 -11.34
C ALA A 74 -0.05 -6.50 -11.17
N VAL A 75 -1.14 -6.93 -11.79
CA VAL A 75 -2.46 -6.30 -11.73
C VAL A 75 -3.45 -7.31 -11.19
N ALA A 76 -4.06 -7.02 -10.03
CA ALA A 76 -5.12 -7.85 -9.48
C ALA A 76 -6.45 -7.09 -9.55
N LEU A 77 -7.50 -7.79 -9.90
CA LEU A 77 -8.79 -7.24 -10.26
C LEU A 77 -9.92 -8.04 -9.61
N ARG A 78 -10.95 -7.34 -9.15
CA ARG A 78 -12.25 -7.92 -8.79
C ARG A 78 -13.35 -7.18 -9.54
N HIS A 79 -14.31 -7.93 -10.07
CA HIS A 79 -15.56 -7.42 -10.62
C HIS A 79 -16.70 -8.35 -10.19
N GLY A 80 -17.54 -7.89 -9.28
CA GLY A 80 -18.52 -8.73 -8.61
C GLY A 80 -17.84 -9.88 -7.84
N ASP A 81 -18.13 -11.10 -8.26
CA ASP A 81 -17.53 -12.32 -7.69
C ASP A 81 -16.34 -12.85 -8.50
N LEU A 82 -16.06 -12.25 -9.66
CA LEU A 82 -14.90 -12.61 -10.48
C LEU A 82 -13.62 -11.98 -9.92
N ARG A 83 -12.54 -12.75 -9.89
CA ARG A 83 -11.21 -12.33 -9.46
C ARG A 83 -10.17 -12.78 -10.47
N ALA A 84 -9.21 -11.92 -10.75
CA ALA A 84 -8.11 -12.26 -11.62
C ALA A 84 -6.82 -11.56 -11.19
N VAL A 85 -5.70 -12.20 -11.43
CA VAL A 85 -4.37 -11.58 -11.37
C VAL A 85 -3.69 -11.76 -12.72
N VAL A 86 -3.23 -10.68 -13.31
CA VAL A 86 -2.49 -10.66 -14.56
C VAL A 86 -1.08 -10.13 -14.28
N THR A 87 -0.07 -10.85 -14.72
CA THR A 87 1.33 -10.53 -14.45
C THR A 87 2.12 -10.37 -15.74
N TYR A 88 3.18 -9.56 -15.71
CA TYR A 88 4.05 -9.27 -16.85
C TYR A 88 5.50 -9.13 -16.38
N GLY A 89 6.42 -9.60 -17.20
CA GLY A 89 7.86 -9.43 -17.02
C GLY A 89 8.45 -10.32 -15.96
N SER A 90 9.64 -9.98 -15.50
CA SER A 90 10.41 -10.73 -14.52
C SER A 90 10.75 -9.92 -13.26
N THR A 91 11.07 -10.63 -12.18
CA THR A 91 11.38 -10.04 -10.87
C THR A 91 12.65 -9.19 -10.88
N SER A 92 13.51 -9.36 -11.88
CA SER A 92 14.76 -8.61 -12.07
C SER A 92 15.06 -8.47 -13.55
N HIS A 93 15.79 -7.40 -13.96
CA HIS A 93 16.22 -7.19 -15.35
C HIS A 93 17.22 -8.24 -15.82
N HIS A 94 17.99 -8.82 -14.91
CA HIS A 94 18.99 -9.86 -15.19
C HIS A 94 18.80 -11.02 -14.22
N GLY A 95 18.62 -12.22 -14.74
CA GLY A 95 18.49 -13.44 -13.93
C GLY A 95 17.23 -13.51 -13.07
N GLY A 96 16.19 -12.74 -13.41
CA GLY A 96 14.92 -12.78 -12.70
C GLY A 96 14.03 -13.95 -13.14
N ILE A 97 13.16 -14.38 -12.24
CA ILE A 97 12.08 -15.33 -12.53
C ILE A 97 10.83 -14.58 -13.00
N PRO A 98 9.90 -15.21 -13.75
CA PRO A 98 8.62 -14.61 -14.11
C PRO A 98 7.87 -14.06 -12.89
N VAL A 99 7.21 -12.93 -13.07
CA VAL A 99 6.33 -12.35 -12.03
C VAL A 99 5.11 -13.25 -11.85
N THR A 100 4.76 -13.51 -10.60
CA THR A 100 3.56 -14.29 -10.25
C THR A 100 2.61 -13.45 -9.40
N ALA A 101 1.40 -13.96 -9.16
CA ALA A 101 0.43 -13.36 -8.25
C ALA A 101 0.99 -13.16 -6.82
N ASP A 102 1.98 -13.99 -6.44
CA ASP A 102 2.60 -14.04 -5.12
C ASP A 102 3.95 -13.32 -5.06
N THR A 103 4.42 -12.76 -6.19
CA THR A 103 5.62 -11.92 -6.22
C THR A 103 5.43 -10.70 -5.32
N ARG A 104 6.39 -10.47 -4.41
CA ARG A 104 6.34 -9.35 -3.45
C ARG A 104 6.96 -8.09 -4.03
N PHE A 105 6.29 -6.97 -3.77
CA PHE A 105 6.71 -5.63 -4.11
C PHE A 105 6.70 -4.75 -2.86
N GLU A 106 7.58 -3.76 -2.78
CA GLU A 106 7.46 -2.69 -1.79
C GLU A 106 6.25 -1.83 -2.15
N ILE A 107 5.32 -1.69 -1.21
CA ILE A 107 4.08 -0.95 -1.48
C ILE A 107 4.11 0.50 -0.98
N GLY A 108 5.23 0.92 -0.38
CA GLY A 108 5.43 2.29 0.08
C GLY A 108 4.26 2.78 0.92
N SER A 109 3.67 3.91 0.54
CA SER A 109 2.59 4.54 1.32
C SER A 109 1.28 3.75 1.39
N LEU A 110 1.07 2.68 0.60
CA LEU A 110 -0.03 1.76 0.85
C LEU A 110 0.08 1.08 2.22
N THR A 111 1.27 0.99 2.82
CA THR A 111 1.45 0.59 4.23
C THR A 111 0.49 1.31 5.17
N LYS A 112 0.17 2.57 4.91
CA LYS A 112 -0.70 3.38 5.77
C LYS A 112 -2.12 2.83 5.88
N THR A 113 -2.60 2.13 4.86
CA THR A 113 -3.92 1.49 4.91
C THR A 113 -3.94 0.34 5.91
N PHE A 114 -2.84 -0.41 6.02
CA PHE A 114 -2.65 -1.42 7.06
C PHE A 114 -2.55 -0.79 8.47
N THR A 115 -1.86 0.34 8.59
CA THR A 115 -1.79 1.08 9.87
C THR A 115 -3.15 1.61 10.29
N ALA A 116 -3.97 2.07 9.34
CA ALA A 116 -5.33 2.50 9.57
C ALA A 116 -6.23 1.35 10.03
N LEU A 117 -6.09 0.17 9.40
CA LEU A 117 -6.82 -1.03 9.80
C LEU A 117 -6.40 -1.50 11.19
N LEU A 118 -5.11 -1.47 11.50
CA LEU A 118 -4.59 -1.82 12.83
C LEU A 118 -5.10 -0.85 13.91
N LEU A 119 -5.18 0.46 13.62
CA LEU A 119 -5.82 1.43 14.51
C LEU A 119 -7.28 1.09 14.76
N ALA A 120 -8.05 0.84 13.70
CA ALA A 120 -9.47 0.52 13.81
C ALA A 120 -9.70 -0.79 14.59
N GLU A 121 -8.81 -1.78 14.43
CA GLU A 121 -8.84 -3.06 15.16
C GLU A 121 -8.57 -2.87 16.65
N GLN A 122 -7.59 -2.05 17.02
CA GLN A 122 -7.33 -1.72 18.41
C GLN A 122 -8.48 -0.91 19.05
N VAL A 123 -9.12 -0.03 18.29
CA VAL A 123 -10.33 0.67 18.75
C VAL A 123 -11.47 -0.32 18.97
N ALA A 124 -11.67 -1.27 18.06
CA ALA A 124 -12.70 -2.31 18.22
C ALA A 124 -12.43 -3.25 19.41
N ARG A 125 -11.17 -3.38 19.83
CA ARG A 125 -10.78 -4.11 21.06
C ARG A 125 -10.89 -3.28 22.34
N GLY A 126 -11.08 -1.96 22.26
CA GLY A 126 -11.04 -1.07 23.42
C GLY A 126 -9.60 -0.77 23.92
N GLU A 127 -8.57 -1.18 23.19
CA GLU A 127 -7.15 -0.92 23.54
C GLU A 127 -6.78 0.56 23.29
N ALA A 128 -7.44 1.20 22.33
CA ALA A 128 -7.28 2.61 21.98
C ALA A 128 -8.61 3.25 21.62
N ALA A 129 -8.66 4.59 21.62
CA ALA A 129 -9.76 5.36 21.08
C ALA A 129 -9.23 6.38 20.03
N TYR A 130 -10.04 6.71 19.03
CA TYR A 130 -9.67 7.71 18.01
C TYR A 130 -9.31 9.06 18.61
N GLY A 131 -9.97 9.45 19.71
CA GLY A 131 -9.74 10.69 20.44
C GLY A 131 -8.57 10.65 21.42
N ASP A 132 -7.88 9.53 21.59
CA ASP A 132 -6.75 9.44 22.51
C ASP A 132 -5.64 10.40 22.13
N PRO A 133 -5.19 11.25 23.04
CA PRO A 133 -4.08 12.16 22.81
C PRO A 133 -2.74 11.43 22.85
N LEU A 134 -1.72 12.01 22.23
CA LEU A 134 -0.35 11.47 22.27
C LEU A 134 0.16 11.24 23.70
N ALA A 135 -0.26 12.11 24.64
CA ALA A 135 0.13 12.04 26.04
C ALA A 135 -0.33 10.74 26.76
N ARG A 136 -1.30 10.00 26.20
CA ARG A 136 -1.68 8.67 26.72
C ARG A 136 -0.56 7.63 26.51
N PHE A 137 0.25 7.81 25.48
CA PHE A 137 1.22 6.81 25.02
C PHE A 137 2.67 7.25 25.17
N LEU A 138 2.91 8.54 25.31
CA LEU A 138 4.25 9.12 25.33
C LEU A 138 4.48 9.94 26.60
N PRO A 139 5.71 9.93 27.14
CA PRO A 139 6.06 10.77 28.27
C PRO A 139 6.10 12.26 27.85
N PRO A 140 5.93 13.19 28.80
CA PRO A 140 5.82 14.63 28.51
C PRO A 140 6.96 15.21 27.67
N GLU A 141 8.18 14.75 27.87
CA GLU A 141 9.39 15.21 27.18
C GLU A 141 9.43 14.80 25.69
N ALA A 142 8.65 13.79 25.31
CA ALA A 142 8.54 13.35 23.92
C ALA A 142 7.41 14.05 23.15
N LEU A 143 6.57 14.84 23.84
CA LEU A 143 5.45 15.51 23.19
C LEU A 143 5.89 16.70 22.35
N PRO A 144 5.20 17.00 21.22
CA PRO A 144 5.48 18.17 20.42
C PRO A 144 5.06 19.44 21.16
N ARG A 145 5.68 20.57 20.80
CA ARG A 145 5.26 21.87 21.34
C ARG A 145 3.79 22.13 21.01
N PRO A 146 2.95 22.54 21.97
CA PRO A 146 1.53 22.68 21.74
C PRO A 146 1.20 23.79 20.73
N ARG A 147 0.17 23.55 19.92
CA ARG A 147 -0.43 24.54 19.04
C ARG A 147 -1.94 24.29 18.96
N GLY A 148 -2.68 24.88 19.86
CA GLY A 148 -4.10 24.58 20.06
C GLY A 148 -4.31 23.36 20.93
N GLY A 149 -5.28 22.51 20.59
CA GLY A 149 -5.58 21.29 21.33
C GLY A 149 -4.58 20.15 21.15
N PRO A 150 -4.77 19.02 21.84
CA PRO A 150 -3.92 17.84 21.72
C PRO A 150 -4.03 17.20 20.33
N ILE A 151 -2.91 16.65 19.85
CA ILE A 151 -2.92 15.76 18.70
C ILE A 151 -3.47 14.40 19.15
N THR A 152 -4.43 13.84 18.40
CA THR A 152 -5.04 12.55 18.68
C THR A 152 -4.68 11.50 17.62
N LEU A 153 -4.98 10.22 17.88
CA LEU A 153 -4.77 9.14 16.90
C LEU A 153 -5.56 9.39 15.62
N LEU A 154 -6.79 9.93 15.71
CA LEU A 154 -7.58 10.30 14.52
C LEU A 154 -6.87 11.37 13.68
N HIS A 155 -6.29 12.38 14.32
CA HIS A 155 -5.57 13.43 13.61
C HIS A 155 -4.37 12.87 12.83
N LEU A 156 -3.69 11.85 13.34
CA LEU A 156 -2.61 11.17 12.63
C LEU A 156 -3.14 10.36 11.43
N ALA A 157 -4.22 9.60 11.64
CA ALA A 157 -4.83 8.73 10.62
C ALA A 157 -5.60 9.50 9.53
N THR A 158 -5.91 10.78 9.74
CA THR A 158 -6.60 11.64 8.76
C THR A 158 -5.70 12.74 8.21
N HIS A 159 -4.40 12.70 8.51
CA HIS A 159 -3.44 13.73 8.11
C HIS A 159 -3.78 15.15 8.57
N THR A 160 -4.49 15.29 9.69
CA THR A 160 -4.91 16.59 10.25
C THR A 160 -4.15 16.97 11.52
N SER A 161 -3.06 16.26 11.85
CA SER A 161 -2.27 16.50 13.05
C SER A 161 -1.48 17.82 13.05
N GLY A 162 -1.36 18.49 11.91
CA GLY A 162 -0.48 19.66 11.76
C GLY A 162 1.02 19.32 11.70
N LEU A 163 1.41 18.06 11.87
CA LEU A 163 2.80 17.63 11.75
C LEU A 163 3.32 17.80 10.32
N PRO A 164 4.62 18.12 10.13
CA PRO A 164 5.21 18.24 8.80
C PRO A 164 5.17 16.90 8.04
N ARG A 165 5.37 16.97 6.70
CA ARG A 165 5.40 15.77 5.83
C ARG A 165 6.46 14.76 6.27
N LEU A 166 7.65 15.24 6.62
CA LEU A 166 8.80 14.46 7.06
C LEU A 166 9.25 14.95 8.44
N PRO A 167 9.82 14.07 9.29
CA PRO A 167 10.34 14.49 10.58
C PRO A 167 11.51 15.45 10.41
N PRO A 168 11.61 16.48 11.26
CA PRO A 168 12.80 17.31 11.33
C PRO A 168 14.05 16.47 11.62
N GLY A 169 15.17 16.82 10.99
CA GLY A 169 16.44 16.10 11.17
C GLY A 169 16.65 14.89 10.26
N LEU A 170 15.59 14.43 9.55
CA LEU A 170 15.74 13.32 8.60
C LEU A 170 16.79 13.59 7.52
N LEU A 171 16.90 14.83 7.03
CA LEU A 171 17.89 15.23 6.02
C LEU A 171 19.33 15.05 6.52
N GLY A 172 19.59 15.35 7.80
CA GLY A 172 20.93 15.19 8.40
C GLY A 172 21.34 13.73 8.53
N SER A 173 20.42 12.84 8.92
CA SER A 173 20.70 11.41 9.03
C SER A 173 20.75 10.71 7.67
N ALA A 174 20.20 11.33 6.62
CA ALA A 174 20.05 10.77 5.30
C ALA A 174 21.14 11.19 4.30
N ALA A 175 22.12 12.02 4.69
CA ALA A 175 23.04 12.67 3.76
C ALA A 175 23.77 11.68 2.83
N ALA A 176 24.26 10.57 3.37
CA ALA A 176 24.96 9.54 2.60
C ALA A 176 24.00 8.69 1.73
N ASP A 177 22.77 8.46 2.19
CA ASP A 177 21.81 7.56 1.58
C ASP A 177 20.64 8.28 0.90
N TRP A 178 20.74 9.60 0.72
CA TRP A 178 19.65 10.40 0.17
C TRP A 178 19.12 9.88 -1.16
N PHE A 179 19.99 9.37 -2.02
CA PHE A 179 19.63 8.84 -3.33
C PHE A 179 19.26 7.35 -3.31
N SER A 180 19.56 6.62 -2.23
CA SER A 180 19.19 5.21 -2.05
C SER A 180 17.99 5.05 -1.14
N ASN A 181 18.16 5.23 0.15
CA ASN A 181 17.09 5.13 1.15
C ASN A 181 17.29 6.15 2.29
N PRO A 182 16.68 7.33 2.22
CA PRO A 182 16.88 8.38 3.22
C PRO A 182 16.35 8.03 4.62
N TYR A 183 15.66 6.92 4.79
CA TYR A 183 15.08 6.49 6.07
C TYR A 183 15.86 5.36 6.75
N ALA A 184 16.85 4.77 6.07
CA ALA A 184 17.49 3.54 6.53
C ALA A 184 18.07 3.64 7.96
N HIS A 185 18.61 4.78 8.32
CA HIS A 185 19.24 5.04 9.63
C HIS A 185 18.34 5.86 10.57
N PHE A 186 17.12 6.19 10.18
CA PHE A 186 16.21 6.96 11.03
C PHE A 186 15.48 6.02 11.99
N SER A 187 15.92 6.02 13.24
CA SER A 187 15.43 5.14 14.30
C SER A 187 14.13 5.65 14.97
N THR A 188 13.52 4.81 15.80
CA THR A 188 12.41 5.22 16.68
C THR A 188 12.84 6.29 17.69
N ALA A 189 14.08 6.25 18.17
CA ALA A 189 14.62 7.30 19.05
C ALA A 189 14.71 8.64 18.31
N ASP A 190 15.08 8.62 17.01
CA ASP A 190 15.10 9.82 16.17
C ASP A 190 13.68 10.36 15.92
N LEU A 191 12.71 9.46 15.72
CA LEU A 191 11.30 9.81 15.60
C LEU A 191 10.80 10.61 16.83
N LEU A 192 11.07 10.11 18.03
CA LEU A 192 10.65 10.75 19.27
C LEU A 192 11.39 12.07 19.52
N ARG A 193 12.70 12.12 19.27
CA ARG A 193 13.48 13.36 19.33
C ARG A 193 12.97 14.41 18.34
N ALA A 194 12.63 13.99 17.11
CA ALA A 194 12.05 14.88 16.10
C ALA A 194 10.67 15.39 16.54
N LEU A 195 9.86 14.54 17.17
CA LEU A 195 8.54 14.92 17.69
C LEU A 195 8.67 16.00 18.78
N ALA A 196 9.49 15.79 19.80
CA ALA A 196 9.73 16.72 20.90
C ALA A 196 10.18 18.12 20.43
N ARG A 197 10.94 18.18 19.33
CA ARG A 197 11.41 19.44 18.72
C ARG A 197 10.41 20.07 17.75
N THR A 198 9.32 19.35 17.43
CA THR A 198 8.37 19.81 16.43
C THR A 198 7.35 20.78 17.03
N ARG A 199 7.11 21.89 16.32
CA ARG A 199 5.91 22.71 16.48
C ARG A 199 4.97 22.44 15.31
N PRO A 200 3.74 21.94 15.53
CA PRO A 200 2.79 21.69 14.46
C PRO A 200 2.57 22.95 13.61
N ARG A 201 2.38 22.78 12.30
CA ARG A 201 2.22 23.88 11.33
C ARG A 201 0.79 24.43 11.27
N ALA A 202 -0.18 23.68 11.79
CA ALA A 202 -1.58 24.05 11.93
C ALA A 202 -2.12 23.48 13.24
N ARG A 203 -3.28 23.94 13.70
CA ARG A 203 -4.00 23.32 14.82
C ARG A 203 -4.45 21.92 14.41
N PRO A 204 -4.41 20.92 15.31
CA PRO A 204 -4.94 19.60 15.03
C PRO A 204 -6.42 19.68 14.62
N GLY A 205 -6.77 18.94 13.57
CA GLY A 205 -8.12 18.96 12.96
C GLY A 205 -8.37 20.05 11.91
N GLU A 206 -7.55 21.11 11.87
CA GLU A 206 -7.82 22.29 11.03
C GLU A 206 -7.59 22.07 9.54
N ARG A 207 -6.51 21.36 9.16
CA ARG A 207 -6.12 21.20 7.75
C ARG A 207 -5.61 19.81 7.46
N VAL A 208 -6.00 19.24 6.33
CA VAL A 208 -5.44 18.00 5.82
C VAL A 208 -4.09 18.29 5.14
N ARG A 209 -3.03 17.69 5.68
CA ARG A 209 -1.66 17.77 5.12
C ARG A 209 -1.00 16.42 5.25
N TYR A 210 -0.82 15.75 4.12
CA TYR A 210 -0.18 14.44 4.06
C TYR A 210 1.14 14.40 4.85
N SER A 211 1.24 13.45 5.79
CA SER A 211 2.37 13.34 6.71
C SER A 211 2.84 11.90 6.89
N ASN A 212 4.02 11.56 6.35
CA ASN A 212 4.71 10.31 6.68
C ASN A 212 5.11 10.29 8.16
N PHE A 213 5.52 11.44 8.67
CA PHE A 213 5.87 11.61 10.08
C PHE A 213 4.68 11.25 10.98
N GLY A 214 3.47 11.79 10.68
CA GLY A 214 2.28 11.51 11.47
C GLY A 214 1.89 10.04 11.48
N VAL A 215 1.89 9.38 10.31
CA VAL A 215 1.48 7.96 10.27
C VAL A 215 2.59 7.01 10.74
N GLY A 216 3.86 7.37 10.55
CA GLY A 216 4.96 6.64 11.18
C GLY A 216 4.88 6.69 12.71
N LEU A 217 4.58 7.88 13.26
CA LEU A 217 4.30 8.02 14.69
C LEU A 217 3.09 7.19 15.10
N LEU A 218 1.98 7.22 14.34
CA LEU A 218 0.80 6.39 14.63
C LEU A 218 1.19 4.91 14.76
N GLY A 219 1.94 4.35 13.81
CA GLY A 219 2.41 2.96 13.89
C GLY A 219 3.18 2.67 15.19
N HIS A 220 4.04 3.59 15.64
CA HIS A 220 4.74 3.46 16.92
C HIS A 220 3.78 3.52 18.12
N LEU A 221 2.80 4.42 18.11
CA LEU A 221 1.83 4.53 19.21
C LEU A 221 0.96 3.28 19.34
N LEU A 222 0.60 2.64 18.22
CA LEU A 222 -0.18 1.41 18.22
C LEU A 222 0.60 0.25 18.86
N THR A 223 1.92 0.16 18.68
CA THR A 223 2.74 -0.84 19.39
C THR A 223 2.76 -0.58 20.91
N ARG A 224 2.76 0.67 21.30
CA ARG A 224 2.69 1.03 22.73
C ARG A 224 1.34 0.73 23.33
N ALA A 225 0.26 0.97 22.61
CA ALA A 225 -1.10 0.66 23.05
C ALA A 225 -1.30 -0.85 23.29
N ALA A 226 -0.83 -1.69 22.35
CA ALA A 226 -1.03 -3.14 22.41
C ALA A 226 -0.11 -3.85 23.41
N SER A 227 1.11 -3.39 23.60
CA SER A 227 2.13 -4.16 24.32
C SER A 227 3.11 -3.32 25.16
N GLY A 228 2.82 -2.02 25.36
CA GLY A 228 3.78 -1.10 25.99
C GLY A 228 5.05 -0.88 25.14
N GLY A 229 5.00 -1.22 23.84
CA GLY A 229 6.13 -1.12 22.91
C GLY A 229 7.09 -2.31 22.93
N ARG A 230 6.74 -3.41 23.59
CA ARG A 230 7.56 -4.65 23.61
C ARG A 230 7.54 -5.38 22.27
N GLN A 231 6.46 -5.28 21.53
CA GLN A 231 6.30 -5.89 20.19
C GLN A 231 6.56 -4.86 19.11
N GLY A 232 7.27 -5.26 18.04
CA GLY A 232 7.51 -4.42 16.88
C GLY A 232 6.25 -4.19 16.04
N TYR A 233 6.24 -3.12 15.21
CA TYR A 233 5.11 -2.83 14.33
C TYR A 233 4.80 -3.99 13.37
N GLY A 234 5.83 -4.62 12.79
CA GLY A 234 5.66 -5.74 11.86
C GLY A 234 5.00 -6.95 12.50
N ASP A 235 5.44 -7.31 13.71
CA ASP A 235 4.91 -8.46 14.47
C ASP A 235 3.47 -8.20 14.91
N LEU A 236 3.19 -6.99 15.38
CA LEU A 236 1.84 -6.59 15.76
C LEU A 236 0.88 -6.65 14.56
N LEU A 237 1.32 -6.13 13.41
CA LEU A 237 0.56 -6.18 12.18
C LEU A 237 0.32 -7.63 11.72
N ALA A 238 1.36 -8.47 11.79
CA ALA A 238 1.27 -9.88 11.43
C ALA A 238 0.25 -10.63 12.30
N ALA A 239 0.30 -10.42 13.62
CA ALA A 239 -0.57 -11.10 14.56
C ALA A 239 -2.04 -10.64 14.48
N ARG A 240 -2.28 -9.33 14.27
CA ARG A 240 -3.61 -8.74 14.38
C ARG A 240 -4.36 -8.62 13.04
N VAL A 241 -3.64 -8.54 11.94
CA VAL A 241 -4.21 -8.26 10.61
C VAL A 241 -3.81 -9.32 9.59
N LEU A 242 -2.49 -9.53 9.37
CA LEU A 242 -2.03 -10.35 8.24
C LEU A 242 -2.40 -11.82 8.41
N GLY A 243 -2.11 -12.40 9.58
CA GLY A 243 -2.44 -13.80 9.89
C GLY A 243 -3.95 -14.06 9.82
N PRO A 244 -4.80 -13.29 10.54
CA PRO A 244 -6.25 -13.46 10.50
C PRO A 244 -6.89 -13.27 9.11
N LEU A 245 -6.27 -12.48 8.20
CA LEU A 245 -6.72 -12.32 6.82
C LEU A 245 -6.04 -13.27 5.83
N GLY A 246 -5.11 -14.13 6.28
CA GLY A 246 -4.39 -15.07 5.41
C GLY A 246 -3.41 -14.41 4.44
N LEU A 247 -2.92 -13.19 4.72
CA LEU A 247 -2.03 -12.42 3.84
C LEU A 247 -0.57 -12.88 4.00
N SER A 248 -0.26 -14.09 3.59
CA SER A 248 1.01 -14.79 3.86
C SER A 248 2.22 -14.23 3.10
N ARG A 249 1.98 -13.46 2.04
CA ARG A 249 3.01 -12.80 1.23
C ARG A 249 3.20 -11.33 1.62
N THR A 250 2.64 -10.93 2.75
CA THR A 250 2.72 -9.56 3.27
C THR A 250 3.52 -9.52 4.56
N SER A 251 4.52 -8.65 4.64
CA SER A 251 5.32 -8.43 5.86
C SER A 251 6.04 -7.09 5.82
N CYS A 252 6.64 -6.67 6.94
CA CYS A 252 7.45 -5.45 7.03
C CYS A 252 8.94 -5.70 6.75
N GLY A 253 9.41 -6.93 6.90
CA GLY A 253 10.82 -7.30 6.72
C GLY A 253 11.18 -7.65 5.27
N PRO A 254 12.46 -7.53 4.90
CA PRO A 254 12.99 -8.02 3.63
C PRO A 254 13.25 -9.53 3.63
N ASP A 255 12.91 -10.24 4.69
CA ASP A 255 13.29 -11.63 4.96
C ASP A 255 12.75 -12.64 3.93
N LEU A 256 11.63 -12.29 3.30
CA LEU A 256 11.09 -13.07 2.19
C LEU A 256 11.51 -12.47 0.84
N PRO A 257 11.76 -13.31 -0.19
CA PRO A 257 12.11 -12.84 -1.52
C PRO A 257 11.11 -11.81 -2.06
N GLN A 258 11.61 -10.80 -2.76
CA GLN A 258 10.82 -9.77 -3.44
C GLN A 258 11.43 -9.44 -4.81
N ALA A 259 10.67 -8.78 -5.66
CA ALA A 259 11.20 -8.22 -6.90
C ALA A 259 12.31 -7.20 -6.60
N THR A 260 13.26 -7.06 -7.54
CA THR A 260 14.27 -6.00 -7.49
C THR A 260 13.65 -4.68 -7.94
N GLY A 261 13.75 -3.65 -7.12
CA GLY A 261 13.27 -2.31 -7.45
C GLY A 261 14.25 -1.52 -8.31
N TYR A 262 13.73 -0.65 -9.19
CA TYR A 262 14.57 0.15 -10.10
C TYR A 262 14.23 1.63 -10.07
N TRP A 263 15.29 2.46 -10.04
CA TRP A 263 15.20 3.91 -10.17
C TRP A 263 16.13 4.36 -11.30
N HIS A 264 15.57 4.96 -12.33
CA HIS A 264 16.30 5.31 -13.56
C HIS A 264 17.10 4.13 -14.14
N GLY A 265 16.48 2.93 -14.19
CA GLY A 265 17.10 1.71 -14.69
C GLY A 265 18.14 1.06 -13.77
N ARG A 266 18.48 1.66 -12.64
CA ARG A 266 19.45 1.13 -11.67
C ARG A 266 18.73 0.39 -10.54
N ALA A 267 19.17 -0.82 -10.24
CA ALA A 267 18.68 -1.61 -9.11
C ALA A 267 18.86 -0.86 -7.78
N ARG A 268 17.91 -1.03 -6.88
CA ARG A 268 17.93 -0.41 -5.55
C ARG A 268 17.94 -1.46 -4.45
N PRO A 269 18.66 -1.22 -3.36
CA PRO A 269 18.55 -2.06 -2.18
C PRO A 269 17.13 -2.01 -1.62
N PRO A 270 16.72 -3.03 -0.83
CA PRO A 270 15.43 -3.05 -0.15
C PRO A 270 15.19 -1.80 0.68
N TRP A 271 13.95 -1.27 0.60
CA TRP A 271 13.55 -0.08 1.32
C TRP A 271 13.38 -0.38 2.81
N LEU A 272 14.20 0.23 3.65
CA LEU A 272 14.13 0.12 5.10
C LEU A 272 13.65 1.45 5.70
N ILE A 273 12.72 1.40 6.64
CA ILE A 273 12.13 2.58 7.27
C ILE A 273 11.83 2.32 8.76
N PRO A 274 12.86 1.99 9.56
CA PRO A 274 12.68 1.48 10.92
C PRO A 274 11.93 2.45 11.84
N GLY A 275 12.27 3.73 11.82
CA GLY A 275 11.61 4.73 12.68
C GLY A 275 10.23 5.16 12.22
N LEU A 276 9.80 4.82 11.00
CA LEU A 276 8.52 5.22 10.43
C LEU A 276 7.80 4.01 9.79
N ALA A 277 7.94 2.81 10.37
CA ALA A 277 7.46 1.57 9.79
C ALA A 277 5.99 1.63 9.35
N GLY A 278 5.10 2.19 10.17
CA GLY A 278 3.69 2.38 9.85
C GLY A 278 3.41 3.31 8.65
N ALA A 279 4.41 4.04 8.16
CA ALA A 279 4.25 4.91 6.99
C ALA A 279 4.68 4.28 5.66
N GLY A 280 5.48 3.19 5.67
CA GLY A 280 6.03 2.70 4.41
C GLY A 280 6.83 1.41 4.44
N ALA A 281 6.76 0.57 5.49
CA ALA A 281 7.61 -0.61 5.61
C ALA A 281 7.05 -1.87 4.94
N VAL A 282 5.76 -1.90 4.60
CA VAL A 282 5.10 -3.13 4.12
C VAL A 282 5.54 -3.47 2.69
N ARG A 283 5.74 -4.77 2.51
CA ARG A 283 5.90 -5.46 1.23
C ARG A 283 4.75 -6.41 1.07
N SER A 284 4.18 -6.50 -0.11
CA SER A 284 3.00 -7.34 -0.37
C SER A 284 2.98 -7.86 -1.80
N SER A 285 2.15 -8.85 -2.05
CA SER A 285 1.84 -9.35 -3.38
C SER A 285 0.52 -8.78 -3.91
N ALA A 286 0.30 -8.93 -5.21
CA ALA A 286 -0.96 -8.52 -5.83
C ALA A 286 -2.14 -9.35 -5.30
N ARG A 287 -1.93 -10.66 -5.06
CA ARG A 287 -2.91 -11.56 -4.44
C ARG A 287 -3.32 -11.09 -3.04
N ASP A 288 -2.34 -10.82 -2.17
CA ASP A 288 -2.61 -10.42 -0.79
C ASP A 288 -3.31 -9.07 -0.71
N LEU A 289 -2.88 -8.09 -1.53
CA LEU A 289 -3.56 -6.78 -1.56
C LEU A 289 -5.00 -6.90 -2.07
N LEU A 290 -5.26 -7.76 -3.07
CA LEU A 290 -6.63 -8.03 -3.48
C LEU A 290 -7.41 -8.71 -2.35
N GLY A 291 -6.81 -9.64 -1.62
CA GLY A 291 -7.40 -10.29 -0.45
C GLY A 291 -7.79 -9.28 0.66
N LEU A 292 -6.96 -8.25 0.89
CA LEU A 292 -7.33 -7.15 1.79
C LEU A 292 -8.55 -6.38 1.27
N LEU A 293 -8.58 -6.05 -0.03
CA LEU A 293 -9.72 -5.33 -0.63
C LEU A 293 -10.99 -6.18 -0.65
N ASP A 294 -10.86 -7.48 -0.88
CA ASP A 294 -11.97 -8.44 -0.77
C ASP A 294 -12.55 -8.44 0.64
N ALA A 295 -11.69 -8.52 1.67
CA ALA A 295 -12.13 -8.50 3.06
C ALA A 295 -12.87 -7.19 3.41
N VAL A 296 -12.43 -6.05 2.87
CA VAL A 296 -13.12 -4.75 3.04
C VAL A 296 -14.48 -4.77 2.34
N LEU A 297 -14.55 -5.21 1.09
CA LEU A 297 -15.76 -5.24 0.30
C LEU A 297 -16.81 -6.23 0.86
N ASP A 298 -16.35 -7.37 1.37
CA ASP A 298 -17.22 -8.39 1.92
C ASP A 298 -17.69 -8.07 3.35
N ALA A 299 -16.95 -7.22 4.08
CA ALA A 299 -17.36 -6.72 5.39
C ALA A 299 -18.33 -5.53 5.30
N THR A 300 -18.32 -4.77 4.19
CA THR A 300 -19.10 -3.52 4.06
C THR A 300 -20.51 -3.85 3.59
N PRO A 301 -21.56 -3.64 4.43
CA PRO A 301 -22.94 -3.94 4.07
C PRO A 301 -23.50 -2.80 3.22
N ASP A 302 -23.31 -2.82 1.93
CA ASP A 302 -23.97 -1.84 1.06
C ASP A 302 -24.13 -2.35 -0.36
N VAL A 303 -25.03 -3.31 -0.56
CA VAL A 303 -25.86 -3.42 -1.80
C VAL A 303 -26.94 -4.47 -1.54
N PRO A 304 -28.20 -4.27 -1.94
CA PRO A 304 -29.17 -5.36 -2.06
C PRO A 304 -28.67 -6.33 -3.13
N SER A 305 -27.86 -7.28 -2.77
CA SER A 305 -27.48 -8.38 -3.66
C SER A 305 -28.47 -9.51 -3.43
N GLY A 306 -29.33 -9.75 -4.40
CA GLY A 306 -30.15 -10.98 -4.49
C GLY A 306 -29.32 -12.22 -4.78
N ALA A 307 -28.00 -12.18 -4.67
CA ALA A 307 -27.13 -13.33 -4.81
C ALA A 307 -26.73 -13.85 -3.41
N PRO A 308 -26.75 -15.17 -3.18
CA PRO A 308 -26.25 -15.76 -1.95
C PRO A 308 -24.78 -15.38 -1.78
N HIS A 309 -24.42 -14.87 -0.59
CA HIS A 309 -23.04 -14.55 -0.24
C HIS A 309 -22.15 -15.76 -0.54
N GLY A 310 -21.09 -15.53 -1.32
CA GLY A 310 -20.09 -16.54 -1.60
C GLY A 310 -19.58 -17.15 -0.30
N SER A 311 -19.23 -18.43 -0.33
CA SER A 311 -18.83 -19.27 0.79
C SER A 311 -17.99 -18.52 1.83
N ALA A 312 -18.35 -18.65 3.11
CA ALA A 312 -17.63 -18.07 4.23
C ALA A 312 -16.13 -18.41 4.15
N PRO A 313 -15.24 -17.49 4.55
CA PRO A 313 -13.81 -17.76 4.59
C PRO A 313 -13.56 -19.01 5.44
N SER A 314 -12.62 -19.86 5.02
CA SER A 314 -12.27 -21.12 5.67
C SER A 314 -11.77 -20.93 7.12
N VAL A 315 -11.30 -19.74 7.46
CA VAL A 315 -10.97 -19.31 8.83
C VAL A 315 -11.82 -18.08 9.17
N PRO A 316 -12.59 -18.12 10.27
CA PRO A 316 -13.44 -16.99 10.65
C PRO A 316 -12.59 -15.76 10.98
N VAL A 317 -12.79 -14.66 10.25
CA VAL A 317 -12.16 -13.38 10.60
C VAL A 317 -12.67 -12.92 11.96
N PRO A 318 -11.79 -12.58 12.93
CA PRO A 318 -12.19 -12.10 14.26
C PRO A 318 -13.19 -10.95 14.19
N VAL A 319 -14.17 -10.93 15.09
CA VAL A 319 -15.23 -9.91 15.12
C VAL A 319 -14.64 -8.49 15.17
N THR A 320 -13.60 -8.28 16.00
CA THR A 320 -12.91 -6.98 16.10
C THR A 320 -12.30 -6.54 14.78
N LEU A 321 -11.67 -7.46 14.05
CA LEU A 321 -11.08 -7.15 12.75
C LEU A 321 -12.17 -6.90 11.68
N ARG A 322 -13.28 -7.65 11.70
CA ARG A 322 -14.43 -7.39 10.82
C ARG A 322 -15.04 -6.00 11.08
N THR A 323 -15.23 -5.63 12.35
CA THR A 323 -15.67 -4.29 12.73
C THR A 323 -14.68 -3.22 12.23
N ALA A 324 -13.37 -3.48 12.33
CA ALA A 324 -12.33 -2.57 11.88
C ALA A 324 -12.34 -2.38 10.36
N LEU A 325 -12.55 -3.42 9.56
CA LEU A 325 -12.65 -3.34 8.10
C LEU A 325 -13.78 -2.39 7.65
N VAL A 326 -14.92 -2.45 8.30
CA VAL A 326 -16.04 -1.54 8.04
C VAL A 326 -15.71 -0.12 8.51
N ASP A 327 -15.15 0.02 9.70
CA ASP A 327 -14.94 1.33 10.31
C ASP A 327 -13.80 2.13 9.65
N MET A 328 -12.75 1.46 9.16
CA MET A 328 -11.63 2.14 8.50
C MET A 328 -12.01 2.87 7.21
N VAL A 329 -13.09 2.46 6.56
CA VAL A 329 -13.59 3.07 5.31
C VAL A 329 -14.71 4.08 5.53
N ARG A 330 -15.18 4.27 6.77
CA ARG A 330 -16.17 5.32 7.08
C ARG A 330 -15.60 6.70 6.74
N PRO A 331 -16.32 7.55 5.99
CA PRO A 331 -15.91 8.93 5.74
C PRO A 331 -15.75 9.70 7.05
N ARG A 332 -14.59 10.33 7.24
CA ARG A 332 -14.25 11.12 8.46
C ARG A 332 -14.24 12.62 8.19
N LEU A 333 -13.84 13.01 6.99
CA LEU A 333 -13.69 14.41 6.60
C LEU A 333 -14.21 14.64 5.20
N SER A 334 -14.91 15.77 4.99
CA SER A 334 -15.20 16.31 3.66
C SER A 334 -14.15 17.36 3.31
N LEU A 335 -13.60 17.29 2.11
CA LEU A 335 -12.61 18.24 1.63
C LEU A 335 -13.31 19.35 0.84
N HIS A 336 -12.76 20.56 0.90
CA HIS A 336 -13.40 21.78 0.32
C HIS A 336 -13.62 21.71 -1.19
N ASP A 337 -12.93 20.82 -1.92
CA ASP A 337 -13.06 20.68 -3.39
C ASP A 337 -14.34 19.95 -3.84
N GLY A 338 -15.36 19.83 -3.01
CA GLY A 338 -16.74 19.44 -3.37
C GLY A 338 -16.95 18.00 -3.87
N GLY A 339 -15.95 17.18 -4.05
CA GLY A 339 -16.09 15.80 -4.59
C GLY A 339 -15.11 14.82 -3.98
N LYS A 340 -14.48 15.23 -2.88
CA LYS A 340 -13.49 14.39 -2.20
C LYS A 340 -13.79 14.31 -0.71
N ARG A 341 -13.64 13.11 -0.17
CA ARG A 341 -13.68 12.85 1.28
C ARG A 341 -12.44 12.05 1.69
N LEU A 342 -12.21 11.96 2.97
CA LEU A 342 -11.16 11.15 3.55
C LEU A 342 -11.75 10.25 4.64
N ALA A 343 -11.43 8.96 4.58
CA ALA A 343 -11.63 8.00 5.66
C ALA A 343 -10.35 7.90 6.51
N LEU A 344 -10.10 6.80 7.21
CA LEU A 344 -8.79 6.57 7.79
C LEU A 344 -7.81 6.26 6.66
N ILE A 345 -6.96 7.24 6.28
CA ILE A 345 -5.98 7.16 5.19
C ILE A 345 -6.58 7.06 3.77
N TRP A 346 -7.68 6.35 3.56
CA TRP A 346 -8.28 6.19 2.24
C TRP A 346 -8.82 7.50 1.68
N ASN A 347 -8.38 7.86 0.45
CA ASN A 347 -9.01 8.92 -0.33
C ASN A 347 -10.32 8.41 -0.91
N ILE A 348 -11.36 9.23 -0.83
CA ILE A 348 -12.69 8.92 -1.36
C ILE A 348 -12.99 9.92 -2.46
N ARG A 349 -13.22 9.44 -3.67
CA ARG A 349 -13.82 10.20 -4.75
C ARG A 349 -15.32 9.98 -4.71
N VAL A 350 -16.05 11.03 -4.38
CA VAL A 350 -17.52 11.02 -4.37
C VAL A 350 -18.02 11.03 -5.81
N ARG A 351 -18.95 10.12 -6.14
CA ARG A 351 -19.58 9.99 -7.45
C ARG A 351 -21.07 9.72 -7.29
N ALA A 352 -21.87 10.12 -8.26
CA ALA A 352 -23.32 9.88 -8.27
C ALA A 352 -23.65 8.38 -8.35
N ASP A 353 -22.83 7.60 -9.05
CA ASP A 353 -22.96 6.17 -9.26
C ASP A 353 -22.28 5.31 -8.20
N GLY A 354 -21.66 5.90 -7.18
CA GLY A 354 -21.02 5.22 -6.06
C GLY A 354 -19.59 5.69 -5.81
N ASP A 355 -19.26 5.83 -4.53
CA ASP A 355 -17.95 6.30 -4.09
C ASP A 355 -16.83 5.34 -4.49
N VAL A 356 -15.67 5.90 -4.85
CA VAL A 356 -14.45 5.16 -5.17
C VAL A 356 -13.38 5.51 -4.15
N TYR A 357 -12.88 4.48 -3.49
CA TYR A 357 -11.81 4.54 -2.49
C TYR A 357 -10.48 4.21 -3.15
N HIS A 358 -9.44 4.96 -2.85
CA HIS A 358 -8.13 4.66 -3.40
C HIS A 358 -6.99 5.18 -2.52
N HIS A 359 -5.85 4.54 -2.63
CA HIS A 359 -4.58 5.04 -2.14
C HIS A 359 -3.45 4.57 -3.05
N SER A 360 -2.33 5.30 -3.04
CA SER A 360 -1.14 4.93 -3.82
C SER A 360 0.10 4.95 -2.95
N GLY A 361 1.13 4.26 -3.40
CA GLY A 361 2.41 4.21 -2.73
C GLY A 361 3.57 4.21 -3.70
N GLY A 362 4.73 4.53 -3.19
CA GLY A 362 5.97 4.44 -3.93
C GLY A 362 7.17 4.46 -3.01
N THR A 363 8.21 3.80 -3.45
CA THR A 363 9.57 3.85 -2.90
C THR A 363 10.53 4.32 -3.99
N ARG A 364 11.82 4.28 -3.73
CA ARG A 364 12.78 4.57 -4.81
C ARG A 364 12.93 3.46 -5.85
N GLY A 365 12.23 2.34 -5.68
CA GLY A 365 12.27 1.22 -6.60
C GLY A 365 10.91 0.75 -7.09
N PHE A 366 9.80 1.23 -6.51
CA PHE A 366 8.48 0.64 -6.73
C PHE A 366 7.38 1.68 -6.80
N SER A 367 6.34 1.36 -7.55
CA SER A 367 5.06 2.08 -7.52
C SER A 367 3.92 1.10 -7.25
N ALA A 368 2.95 1.52 -6.44
CA ALA A 368 1.83 0.71 -6.04
C ALA A 368 0.54 1.54 -6.01
N PHE A 369 -0.56 0.92 -6.42
CA PHE A 369 -1.91 1.47 -6.35
C PHE A 369 -2.86 0.41 -5.82
N ALA A 370 -3.81 0.81 -4.99
CA ALA A 370 -4.95 0.00 -4.59
C ALA A 370 -6.19 0.88 -4.50
N GLY A 371 -7.32 0.36 -4.96
CA GLY A 371 -8.59 1.05 -4.85
C GLY A 371 -9.77 0.11 -5.10
N PHE A 372 -10.96 0.56 -4.68
CA PHE A 372 -12.18 -0.23 -4.76
C PHE A 372 -13.43 0.66 -4.78
N SER A 373 -14.55 0.10 -5.22
CA SER A 373 -15.88 0.68 -5.13
C SER A 373 -16.82 -0.32 -4.45
N PRO A 374 -17.34 -0.03 -3.24
CA PRO A 374 -18.28 -0.92 -2.56
C PRO A 374 -19.54 -1.14 -3.37
N ARG A 375 -20.13 -0.09 -3.92
CA ARG A 375 -21.38 -0.16 -4.68
C ARG A 375 -21.29 -1.09 -5.90
N HIS A 376 -20.16 -1.08 -6.62
CA HIS A 376 -19.96 -1.89 -7.82
C HIS A 376 -19.28 -3.23 -7.52
N ARG A 377 -18.91 -3.49 -6.25
CA ARG A 377 -18.13 -4.67 -5.85
C ARG A 377 -16.88 -4.87 -6.71
N THR A 378 -16.21 -3.76 -7.04
CA THR A 378 -15.01 -3.76 -7.86
C THR A 378 -13.79 -3.39 -7.02
N ALA A 379 -12.65 -4.01 -7.34
CA ALA A 379 -11.36 -3.65 -6.77
C ALA A 379 -10.26 -3.76 -7.82
N LEU A 380 -9.21 -2.97 -7.64
CA LEU A 380 -8.02 -2.98 -8.48
C LEU A 380 -6.77 -2.75 -7.63
N VAL A 381 -5.78 -3.61 -7.85
CA VAL A 381 -4.41 -3.46 -7.36
C VAL A 381 -3.48 -3.40 -8.57
N ALA A 382 -2.53 -2.48 -8.56
CA ALA A 382 -1.48 -2.41 -9.57
C ALA A 382 -0.12 -2.19 -8.90
N LEU A 383 0.84 -3.05 -9.21
CA LEU A 383 2.19 -3.05 -8.66
C LEU A 383 3.22 -3.05 -9.79
N THR A 384 4.30 -2.29 -9.63
CA THR A 384 5.46 -2.35 -10.51
C THR A 384 6.75 -2.13 -9.74
N ASN A 385 7.84 -2.76 -10.19
CA ASN A 385 9.18 -2.58 -9.66
C ASN A 385 9.93 -1.39 -10.28
N ALA A 386 9.21 -0.39 -10.74
CA ALA A 386 9.75 0.88 -11.18
C ALA A 386 9.35 2.01 -10.22
N SER A 387 10.29 2.91 -9.93
CA SER A 387 10.02 4.11 -9.12
C SER A 387 8.95 4.99 -9.76
N PRO A 388 8.20 5.78 -8.96
CA PRO A 388 7.27 6.77 -9.49
C PRO A 388 7.94 7.70 -10.50
N ALA A 389 7.34 7.84 -11.70
CA ALA A 389 7.79 8.78 -12.71
C ALA A 389 7.16 10.17 -12.52
N ALA A 390 7.76 11.19 -13.12
CA ALA A 390 7.12 12.49 -13.27
C ALA A 390 5.78 12.31 -13.98
N GLY A 391 4.72 12.96 -13.48
CA GLY A 391 3.35 12.81 -14.02
C GLY A 391 2.60 11.59 -13.53
N GLN A 392 3.23 10.65 -12.81
CA GLN A 392 2.58 9.48 -12.17
C GLN A 392 1.69 8.65 -13.12
N ALA A 393 2.11 8.48 -14.40
CA ALA A 393 1.31 7.82 -15.43
C ALA A 393 0.79 6.44 -15.00
N PHE A 394 1.63 5.63 -14.32
CA PHE A 394 1.23 4.31 -13.81
C PHE A 394 0.07 4.40 -12.79
N ILE A 395 0.18 5.31 -11.82
CA ILE A 395 -0.86 5.51 -10.79
C ILE A 395 -2.14 6.05 -11.43
N GLN A 396 -2.02 7.01 -12.37
CA GLN A 396 -3.17 7.57 -13.07
C GLN A 396 -3.84 6.52 -13.99
N GLY A 397 -3.06 5.68 -14.66
CA GLY A 397 -3.55 4.54 -15.45
C GLY A 397 -4.35 3.56 -14.61
N ALA A 398 -3.81 3.17 -13.44
CA ALA A 398 -4.49 2.30 -12.49
C ALA A 398 -5.78 2.93 -11.94
N TYR A 399 -5.75 4.22 -11.62
CA TYR A 399 -6.94 4.95 -11.17
C TYR A 399 -8.02 5.00 -12.26
N ASN A 400 -7.66 5.32 -13.50
CA ASN A 400 -8.61 5.35 -14.63
C ASN A 400 -9.19 3.97 -14.93
N ALA A 401 -8.37 2.91 -14.83
CA ALA A 401 -8.81 1.54 -14.99
C ALA A 401 -9.84 1.14 -13.91
N LEU A 402 -9.61 1.52 -12.64
CA LEU A 402 -10.57 1.33 -11.58
C LEU A 402 -11.90 2.06 -11.85
N LEU A 403 -11.84 3.32 -12.31
CA LEU A 403 -13.03 4.09 -12.67
C LEU A 403 -13.81 3.45 -13.84
N SER A 404 -13.11 2.81 -14.77
CA SER A 404 -13.75 2.09 -15.88
C SER A 404 -14.44 0.81 -15.41
N LEU A 405 -13.81 0.06 -14.50
CA LEU A 405 -14.41 -1.13 -13.89
C LEU A 405 -15.62 -0.80 -13.00
N ALA A 406 -15.65 0.36 -12.38
CA ALA A 406 -16.71 0.83 -11.51
C ALA A 406 -17.80 1.62 -12.28
N ARG A 407 -17.98 1.39 -13.58
CA ARG A 407 -19.11 1.90 -14.35
C ARG A 407 -20.18 0.82 -14.41
N PRO A 408 -21.46 1.19 -14.33
CA PRO A 408 -22.53 0.26 -14.71
C PRO A 408 -22.40 -0.06 -16.21
N ASP A 409 -22.63 -1.32 -16.57
CA ASP A 409 -22.73 -1.79 -17.97
C ASP A 409 -23.88 -1.08 -18.69
#